data_4c8cc2ce3707953a9bd9821843b9c149
#
_entry.id   4c8cc2ce3707953a9bd9821843b9c149
#
_cell.length_a   1.000
_cell.length_b   1.000
_cell.length_c   1.000
_cell.angle_alpha   90.00
_cell.angle_beta   90.00
_cell.angle_gamma   90.00
#
_symmetry.space_group_name_H-M   'P 1'
#
loop_
_entity.id
_entity.type
_entity.pdbx_description
1 polymer ?
#
loop_
_entity_poly.entity_id
_entity_poly.type
_entity_poly.pdbx_seq_one_letter_code
_entity_poly.pdbx_strand_id
1 'polypeptide(L)'
;MEGLWLGLAPQNERHEMTSVDFQPGGYRFVPGVFQYSAGVVAMAGYSMRRTQFRRPVSLDEGFARVEAIIKAAGRPLSAFCACELRSPGQFSEDGFQRFNERYVDTLSRWGIFDGSTNPVARSNVCPEIGGPLEPSFHAFTFTVARDEPRPSFVVAGSGECPEGLGNYRDNIVRLGELSHEALLEKAIFVLSEMERRLEVLGASWADVTATQVYTVHDIYPFLASEIVTRGAAPAGVTWHFDRPPVVDLEYEMDCRGLLEELVI
;
A
#
# COMPACT_ATOMS: atom_id res chain seq x y z
N MET A 1 -34.65 -36.25 -22.73
CA MET A 1 -34.78 -34.85 -22.31
C MET A 1 -34.02 -34.68 -21.00
N GLU A 2 -32.74 -34.39 -21.10
CA GLU A 2 -31.88 -34.22 -19.91
C GLU A 2 -31.61 -32.72 -19.78
N GLY A 3 -32.09 -32.15 -18.68
CA GLY A 3 -31.89 -30.73 -18.39
C GLY A 3 -30.49 -30.44 -17.85
N LEU A 4 -29.71 -29.62 -18.59
CA LEU A 4 -28.46 -29.06 -18.11
C LEU A 4 -28.74 -28.15 -16.90
N TRP A 5 -28.25 -28.52 -15.73
CA TRP A 5 -28.08 -27.63 -14.61
C TRP A 5 -26.79 -26.85 -14.79
N LEU A 6 -26.89 -25.63 -15.29
CA LEU A 6 -25.84 -24.62 -15.16
C LEU A 6 -25.86 -24.13 -13.71
N GLY A 7 -24.95 -24.65 -12.90
CA GLY A 7 -24.67 -24.13 -11.56
C GLY A 7 -24.10 -22.71 -11.67
N LEU A 8 -24.90 -21.71 -11.34
CA LEU A 8 -24.44 -20.37 -11.07
C LEU A 8 -23.57 -20.41 -9.82
N ALA A 9 -22.28 -20.13 -9.96
CA ALA A 9 -21.40 -19.86 -8.82
C ALA A 9 -22.02 -18.72 -7.99
N PRO A 10 -21.90 -18.75 -6.64
CA PRO A 10 -22.41 -17.67 -5.81
C PRO A 10 -21.73 -16.36 -6.22
N GLN A 11 -22.54 -15.39 -6.61
CA GLN A 11 -22.09 -14.00 -6.75
C GLN A 11 -21.70 -13.53 -5.35
N ASN A 12 -20.40 -13.54 -5.07
CA ASN A 12 -19.84 -12.85 -3.92
C ASN A 12 -20.24 -11.38 -4.08
N GLU A 13 -21.07 -10.86 -3.18
CA GLU A 13 -21.42 -9.44 -3.13
C GLU A 13 -20.11 -8.68 -2.91
N ARG A 14 -19.53 -8.20 -3.99
CA ARG A 14 -18.40 -7.26 -3.92
C ARG A 14 -18.97 -5.98 -3.32
N HIS A 15 -18.73 -5.73 -2.06
CA HIS A 15 -18.96 -4.42 -1.49
C HIS A 15 -18.28 -3.39 -2.37
N GLU A 16 -19.08 -2.47 -2.93
CA GLU A 16 -18.58 -1.39 -3.77
C GLU A 16 -17.64 -0.53 -2.93
N MET A 17 -16.34 -0.57 -3.23
CA MET A 17 -15.35 0.25 -2.55
C MET A 17 -15.64 1.71 -2.86
N THR A 18 -15.77 2.53 -1.83
CA THR A 18 -15.93 3.98 -1.96
C THR A 18 -14.88 4.70 -1.13
N SER A 19 -14.46 5.87 -1.58
CA SER A 19 -13.55 6.70 -0.81
C SER A 19 -14.29 7.58 0.19
N VAL A 20 -13.65 7.85 1.33
CA VAL A 20 -14.18 8.64 2.45
C VAL A 20 -13.31 9.89 2.66
N ASP A 21 -13.93 11.03 2.91
CA ASP A 21 -13.25 12.28 3.19
C ASP A 21 -12.61 12.27 4.59
N PHE A 22 -11.34 12.67 4.67
CA PHE A 22 -10.65 12.99 5.92
C PHE A 22 -10.23 14.46 5.91
N GLN A 23 -11.23 15.33 6.17
CA GLN A 23 -11.09 16.79 6.14
C GLN A 23 -9.90 17.33 6.98
N PRO A 24 -9.63 16.81 8.22
CA PRO A 24 -8.51 17.30 9.02
C PRO A 24 -7.15 17.11 8.35
N GLY A 25 -7.03 16.09 7.49
CA GLY A 25 -5.80 15.78 6.75
C GLY A 25 -5.72 16.45 5.38
N GLY A 26 -6.84 16.87 4.80
CA GLY A 26 -6.92 17.40 3.43
C GLY A 26 -6.79 16.30 2.37
N TYR A 27 -7.28 15.10 2.66
CA TYR A 27 -7.28 13.97 1.72
C TYR A 27 -8.52 13.09 1.89
N ARG A 28 -8.76 12.25 0.91
CA ARG A 28 -9.74 11.17 0.93
C ARG A 28 -8.99 9.85 0.99
N PHE A 29 -9.60 8.84 1.58
CA PHE A 29 -9.02 7.52 1.67
C PHE A 29 -10.00 6.42 1.28
N VAL A 30 -9.50 5.31 0.83
CA VAL A 30 -10.26 4.08 0.60
C VAL A 30 -10.18 3.24 1.86
N PRO A 31 -11.30 3.00 2.59
CA PRO A 31 -11.28 2.15 3.77
C PRO A 31 -10.67 0.78 3.47
N GLY A 32 -9.82 0.33 4.37
CA GLY A 32 -9.17 -0.97 4.33
C GLY A 32 -9.36 -1.68 5.67
N VAL A 33 -8.31 -2.33 6.13
CA VAL A 33 -8.27 -2.98 7.46
C VAL A 33 -7.86 -1.96 8.54
N PHE A 34 -7.97 -2.31 9.83
CA PHE A 34 -7.66 -1.36 10.92
C PHE A 34 -6.21 -0.82 10.88
N GLN A 35 -5.29 -1.56 10.28
CA GLN A 35 -3.87 -1.20 10.23
C GLN A 35 -3.54 -0.10 9.22
N TYR A 36 -4.33 0.04 8.13
CA TYR A 36 -4.10 1.01 7.05
C TYR A 36 -5.31 1.12 6.12
N SER A 37 -5.36 2.20 5.34
CA SER A 37 -6.30 2.34 4.22
C SER A 37 -5.72 1.74 2.94
N ALA A 38 -6.58 1.34 2.02
CA ALA A 38 -6.17 0.76 0.74
C ALA A 38 -5.54 1.79 -0.22
N GLY A 39 -5.73 3.08 0.06
CA GLY A 39 -5.12 4.17 -0.70
C GLY A 39 -5.67 5.52 -0.30
N VAL A 40 -4.98 6.58 -0.71
CA VAL A 40 -5.32 7.97 -0.38
C VAL A 40 -5.17 8.87 -1.60
N VAL A 41 -5.99 9.92 -1.70
CA VAL A 41 -5.91 10.96 -2.73
C VAL A 41 -6.10 12.34 -2.10
N ALA A 42 -5.30 13.33 -2.51
CA ALA A 42 -5.41 14.69 -2.02
C ALA A 42 -6.77 15.30 -2.40
N MET A 43 -7.34 16.09 -1.50
CA MET A 43 -8.54 16.90 -1.79
C MET A 43 -8.14 18.17 -2.56
N ALA A 44 -9.15 18.84 -3.14
CA ALA A 44 -8.96 20.14 -3.79
C ALA A 44 -8.28 21.15 -2.85
N GLY A 45 -7.31 21.89 -3.34
CA GLY A 45 -6.47 22.80 -2.55
C GLY A 45 -5.28 22.13 -1.84
N TYR A 46 -5.10 20.83 -2.03
CA TYR A 46 -3.99 20.06 -1.48
C TYR A 46 -3.28 19.24 -2.55
N SER A 47 -2.01 18.97 -2.29
CA SER A 47 -1.16 18.02 -2.99
C SER A 47 -0.45 17.16 -1.94
N MET A 48 0.21 16.10 -2.36
CA MET A 48 0.97 15.22 -1.49
C MET A 48 2.47 15.36 -1.74
N ARG A 49 3.24 15.42 -0.67
CA ARG A 49 4.70 15.40 -0.65
C ARG A 49 5.19 14.12 -0.01
N ARG A 50 6.02 13.37 -0.72
CA ARG A 50 6.73 12.21 -0.19
C ARG A 50 8.12 12.61 0.29
N THR A 51 8.51 12.11 1.45
CA THR A 51 9.84 12.29 2.01
C THR A 51 10.44 10.94 2.36
N GLN A 52 11.55 10.60 1.74
CA GLN A 52 12.28 9.37 1.98
C GLN A 52 13.50 9.62 2.85
N PHE A 53 13.70 8.79 3.85
CA PHE A 53 14.95 8.77 4.61
C PHE A 53 16.05 8.06 3.82
N ARG A 54 17.27 8.60 3.83
CA ARG A 54 18.42 7.96 3.15
C ARG A 54 18.72 6.56 3.69
N ARG A 55 18.40 6.34 4.96
CA ARG A 55 18.46 5.05 5.62
C ARG A 55 17.19 4.87 6.44
N PRO A 56 16.66 3.66 6.54
CA PRO A 56 15.53 3.41 7.42
C PRO A 56 15.84 3.87 8.85
N VAL A 57 14.85 4.48 9.50
CA VAL A 57 14.92 4.93 10.91
C VAL A 57 13.87 4.18 11.72
N SER A 58 14.19 3.89 13.00
CA SER A 58 13.25 3.18 13.89
C SER A 58 11.87 3.84 13.92
N LEU A 59 10.83 3.12 14.30
CA LEU A 59 9.47 3.70 14.33
C LEU A 59 9.41 4.94 15.22
N ASP A 60 9.97 4.89 16.41
CA ASP A 60 9.89 5.99 17.38
C ASP A 60 10.64 7.23 16.87
N GLU A 61 11.85 7.06 16.37
CA GLU A 61 12.62 8.14 15.74
C GLU A 61 11.94 8.66 14.47
N GLY A 62 11.41 7.74 13.64
CA GLY A 62 10.70 8.07 12.42
C GLY A 62 9.48 8.93 12.70
N PHE A 63 8.62 8.54 13.63
CA PHE A 63 7.48 9.35 14.01
C PHE A 63 7.88 10.74 14.56
N ALA A 64 8.92 10.83 15.37
CA ALA A 64 9.43 12.11 15.85
C ALA A 64 9.92 13.02 14.72
N ARG A 65 10.64 12.46 13.74
CA ARG A 65 11.11 13.20 12.54
C ARG A 65 9.93 13.61 11.65
N VAL A 66 8.97 12.72 11.42
CA VAL A 66 7.75 12.99 10.66
C VAL A 66 6.98 14.15 11.28
N GLU A 67 6.77 14.11 12.61
CA GLU A 67 6.12 15.19 13.35
C GLU A 67 6.82 16.54 13.15
N ALA A 68 8.15 16.57 13.29
CA ALA A 68 8.95 17.79 13.11
C ALA A 68 8.82 18.36 11.69
N ILE A 69 8.86 17.48 10.67
CA ILE A 69 8.78 17.90 9.25
C ILE A 69 7.37 18.42 8.92
N ILE A 70 6.31 17.72 9.35
CA ILE A 70 4.93 18.15 9.10
C ILE A 70 4.66 19.51 9.79
N LYS A 71 5.11 19.69 11.03
CA LYS A 71 5.01 20.97 11.75
C LYS A 71 5.78 22.08 11.08
N ALA A 72 7.00 21.81 10.60
CA ALA A 72 7.82 22.77 9.87
C ALA A 72 7.19 23.18 8.52
N ALA A 73 6.40 22.31 7.90
CA ALA A 73 5.59 22.60 6.73
C ALA A 73 4.30 23.38 7.04
N GLY A 74 4.05 23.76 8.30
CA GLY A 74 2.84 24.47 8.73
C GLY A 74 1.57 23.60 8.66
N ARG A 75 1.71 22.28 8.69
CA ARG A 75 0.57 21.37 8.61
C ARG A 75 0.24 20.73 9.97
N PRO A 76 -1.03 20.39 10.22
CA PRO A 76 -1.40 19.56 11.38
C PRO A 76 -0.89 18.13 11.19
N LEU A 77 -0.71 17.37 12.27
CA LEU A 77 -0.25 15.97 12.19
C LEU A 77 -1.23 15.07 11.43
N SER A 78 -2.51 15.42 11.40
CA SER A 78 -3.53 14.77 10.58
C SER A 78 -3.23 14.83 9.06
N ALA A 79 -2.31 15.68 8.61
CA ALA A 79 -1.85 15.70 7.22
C ALA A 79 -1.00 14.47 6.82
N PHE A 80 -0.50 13.69 7.80
CA PHE A 80 0.15 12.41 7.54
C PHE A 80 -0.83 11.44 6.88
N CYS A 81 -0.58 11.06 5.63
CA CYS A 81 -1.53 10.31 4.82
C CYS A 81 -1.00 8.97 4.30
N ALA A 82 0.31 8.77 4.23
CA ALA A 82 0.86 7.47 3.85
C ALA A 82 2.27 7.25 4.43
N CYS A 83 2.70 5.99 4.53
CA CYS A 83 4.07 5.64 4.85
C CYS A 83 4.51 4.33 4.19
N GLU A 84 5.83 4.21 4.05
CA GLU A 84 6.52 3.01 3.60
C GLU A 84 7.44 2.55 4.72
N LEU A 85 7.21 1.33 5.20
CA LEU A 85 7.99 0.72 6.26
C LEU A 85 8.88 -0.40 5.71
N ARG A 86 9.92 -0.70 6.46
CA ARG A 86 10.79 -1.85 6.25
C ARG A 86 10.89 -2.62 7.55
N SER A 87 10.70 -3.92 7.49
CA SER A 87 10.76 -4.83 8.64
C SER A 87 11.94 -5.79 8.53
N PRO A 88 12.47 -6.30 9.64
CA PRO A 88 13.66 -7.17 9.61
C PRO A 88 13.41 -8.54 8.99
N GLY A 89 12.17 -8.97 8.88
CA GLY A 89 11.72 -10.23 8.31
C GLY A 89 10.21 -10.36 8.37
N GLN A 90 9.69 -11.38 7.71
CA GLN A 90 8.25 -11.65 7.67
C GLN A 90 7.70 -11.97 9.05
N PHE A 91 6.51 -11.51 9.32
CA PHE A 91 5.76 -11.76 10.56
C PHE A 91 4.88 -13.00 10.43
N SER A 92 4.66 -13.70 11.54
CA SER A 92 3.44 -14.51 11.70
C SER A 92 2.22 -13.59 11.76
N GLU A 93 1.02 -14.11 11.54
CA GLU A 93 -0.23 -13.32 11.65
C GLU A 93 -0.33 -12.59 13.01
N ASP A 94 -0.11 -13.31 14.12
CA ASP A 94 -0.11 -12.73 15.47
C ASP A 94 0.99 -11.67 15.67
N GLY A 95 2.17 -11.90 15.07
CA GLY A 95 3.29 -10.96 15.11
C GLY A 95 2.94 -9.67 14.36
N PHE A 96 2.30 -9.81 13.22
CA PHE A 96 1.85 -8.69 12.40
C PHE A 96 0.75 -7.88 13.09
N GLN A 97 -0.18 -8.55 13.75
CA GLN A 97 -1.21 -7.89 14.54
C GLN A 97 -0.60 -7.04 15.67
N ARG A 98 0.28 -7.63 16.51
CA ARG A 98 0.96 -6.88 17.59
C ARG A 98 1.79 -5.70 17.09
N PHE A 99 2.47 -5.87 15.96
CA PHE A 99 3.17 -4.76 15.31
C PHE A 99 2.20 -3.64 14.92
N ASN A 100 1.08 -3.99 14.33
CA ASN A 100 0.06 -3.03 13.88
C ASN A 100 -0.59 -2.29 15.04
N GLU A 101 -0.88 -2.96 16.15
CA GLU A 101 -1.40 -2.33 17.39
C GLU A 101 -0.43 -1.22 17.86
N ARG A 102 0.87 -1.51 17.96
CA ARG A 102 1.89 -0.51 18.31
C ARG A 102 1.97 0.65 17.31
N TYR A 103 1.84 0.34 16.02
CA TYR A 103 1.89 1.36 14.96
C TYR A 103 0.70 2.34 15.08
N VAL A 104 -0.52 1.85 15.26
CA VAL A 104 -1.72 2.70 15.33
C VAL A 104 -1.81 3.53 16.61
N ASP A 105 -1.11 3.17 17.68
CA ASP A 105 -1.07 3.98 18.93
C ASP A 105 -0.59 5.42 18.67
N THR A 106 0.40 5.61 17.81
CA THR A 106 0.87 6.95 17.45
C THR A 106 -0.16 7.68 16.59
N LEU A 107 -0.82 6.99 15.67
CA LEU A 107 -1.89 7.59 14.86
C LEU A 107 -3.09 8.00 15.72
N SER A 108 -3.43 7.24 16.75
CA SER A 108 -4.45 7.61 17.74
C SER A 108 -4.06 8.89 18.50
N ARG A 109 -2.82 8.98 18.98
CA ARG A 109 -2.31 10.18 19.64
C ARG A 109 -2.30 11.42 18.74
N TRP A 110 -2.16 11.24 17.44
CA TRP A 110 -2.22 12.31 16.44
C TRP A 110 -3.65 12.67 16.01
N GLY A 111 -4.66 11.96 16.54
CA GLY A 111 -6.07 12.17 16.18
C GLY A 111 -6.41 11.71 14.75
N ILE A 112 -5.66 10.75 14.23
CA ILE A 112 -5.83 10.16 12.88
C ILE A 112 -6.66 8.89 12.96
N PHE A 113 -6.26 7.94 13.81
CA PHE A 113 -6.97 6.68 14.02
C PHE A 113 -8.00 6.82 15.13
N ASP A 114 -9.25 6.46 14.85
CA ASP A 114 -10.40 6.59 15.77
C ASP A 114 -10.70 5.33 16.60
N GLY A 115 -9.86 4.31 16.51
CA GLY A 115 -10.06 3.00 17.13
C GLY A 115 -10.67 1.95 16.20
N SER A 116 -11.21 2.35 15.06
CA SER A 116 -11.80 1.45 14.07
C SER A 116 -11.31 1.72 12.65
N THR A 117 -11.16 2.97 12.28
CA THR A 117 -10.85 3.42 10.92
C THR A 117 -9.48 4.08 10.86
N ASN A 118 -8.63 3.57 9.97
CA ASN A 118 -7.31 4.15 9.72
C ASN A 118 -7.28 4.78 8.32
N PRO A 119 -7.20 6.11 8.21
CA PRO A 119 -7.16 6.78 6.93
C PRO A 119 -5.79 6.78 6.25
N VAL A 120 -4.73 6.25 6.88
CA VAL A 120 -3.35 6.29 6.37
C VAL A 120 -3.05 5.08 5.49
N ALA A 121 -2.61 5.31 4.25
CA ALA A 121 -2.11 4.25 3.38
C ALA A 121 -0.73 3.76 3.85
N ARG A 122 -0.43 2.46 3.68
CA ARG A 122 0.85 1.92 4.11
C ARG A 122 1.32 0.77 3.24
N SER A 123 2.63 0.75 2.93
CA SER A 123 3.36 -0.43 2.49
C SER A 123 4.33 -0.84 3.60
N ASN A 124 4.49 -2.13 3.85
CA ASN A 124 5.48 -2.65 4.79
C ASN A 124 6.08 -3.92 4.20
N VAL A 125 7.36 -3.93 3.93
CA VAL A 125 8.03 -5.06 3.29
C VAL A 125 9.33 -5.41 4.02
N CYS A 126 9.88 -6.57 3.72
CA CYS A 126 11.03 -7.14 4.40
C CYS A 126 12.18 -7.33 3.40
N PRO A 127 13.19 -6.42 3.38
CA PRO A 127 14.37 -6.61 2.56
C PRO A 127 15.02 -7.97 2.85
N GLU A 128 15.20 -8.78 1.81
CA GLU A 128 15.82 -10.13 1.96
C GLU A 128 17.27 -10.03 2.39
N ILE A 129 17.95 -8.96 1.99
CA ILE A 129 19.36 -8.71 2.31
C ILE A 129 19.51 -7.29 2.88
N GLY A 130 20.22 -7.19 4.02
CA GLY A 130 20.54 -5.89 4.59
C GLY A 130 19.36 -5.11 5.18
N GLY A 131 18.31 -5.78 5.55
CA GLY A 131 17.15 -5.19 6.21
C GLY A 131 17.49 -4.51 7.55
N PRO A 132 16.59 -3.68 8.08
CA PRO A 132 16.77 -3.02 9.37
C PRO A 132 16.72 -4.07 10.51
N LEU A 133 17.24 -3.71 11.69
CA LEU A 133 17.21 -4.59 12.86
C LEU A 133 15.83 -4.60 13.56
N GLU A 134 15.01 -3.62 13.29
CA GLU A 134 13.64 -3.46 13.80
C GLU A 134 12.76 -2.79 12.75
N PRO A 135 11.41 -2.89 12.85
CA PRO A 135 10.53 -2.18 11.94
C PRO A 135 10.84 -0.69 11.89
N SER A 136 11.02 -0.15 10.70
CA SER A 136 11.61 1.16 10.45
C SER A 136 10.88 1.91 9.35
N PHE A 137 10.84 3.24 9.44
CA PHE A 137 10.40 4.10 8.34
C PHE A 137 11.44 4.12 7.22
N HIS A 138 10.98 3.86 6.00
CA HIS A 138 11.70 4.13 4.76
C HIS A 138 11.31 5.49 4.17
N ALA A 139 10.00 5.75 4.09
CA ALA A 139 9.45 7.00 3.60
C ALA A 139 8.09 7.29 4.25
N PHE A 140 7.64 8.52 4.11
CA PHE A 140 6.30 8.94 4.47
C PHE A 140 5.78 9.99 3.51
N THR A 141 4.45 10.15 3.47
CA THR A 141 3.77 11.12 2.64
C THR A 141 2.77 11.91 3.49
N PHE A 142 2.68 13.21 3.23
CA PHE A 142 1.73 14.11 3.89
C PHE A 142 1.19 15.16 2.93
N THR A 143 0.02 15.71 3.24
CA THR A 143 -0.58 16.73 2.40
C THR A 143 0.02 18.11 2.66
N VAL A 144 0.20 18.88 1.60
CA VAL A 144 0.60 20.29 1.60
C VAL A 144 -0.47 21.13 0.91
N ALA A 145 -0.67 22.38 1.36
CA ALA A 145 -1.60 23.29 0.73
C ALA A 145 -1.06 23.72 -0.65
N ARG A 146 -1.64 23.20 -1.70
CA ARG A 146 -1.23 23.47 -3.09
C ARG A 146 -2.29 22.90 -4.04
N ASP A 147 -2.75 23.70 -4.99
CA ASP A 147 -3.57 23.23 -6.09
C ASP A 147 -2.72 22.57 -7.17
N GLU A 148 -3.13 21.39 -7.58
CA GLU A 148 -2.51 20.64 -8.67
C GLU A 148 -3.54 20.23 -9.70
N PRO A 149 -3.20 20.29 -11.02
CA PRO A 149 -4.12 19.94 -12.08
C PRO A 149 -4.34 18.42 -12.22
N ARG A 150 -3.54 17.60 -11.57
CA ARG A 150 -3.61 16.14 -11.58
C ARG A 150 -3.82 15.61 -10.18
N PRO A 151 -4.48 14.45 -10.02
CA PRO A 151 -4.62 13.83 -8.73
C PRO A 151 -3.24 13.50 -8.13
N SER A 152 -3.09 13.78 -6.83
CA SER A 152 -1.91 13.39 -6.06
C SER A 152 -2.35 12.30 -5.11
N PHE A 153 -1.81 11.09 -5.24
CA PHE A 153 -2.31 9.89 -4.55
C PHE A 153 -1.21 8.88 -4.20
N VAL A 154 -1.54 8.01 -3.25
CA VAL A 154 -0.77 6.81 -2.92
C VAL A 154 -1.73 5.63 -2.81
N VAL A 155 -1.42 4.55 -3.50
CA VAL A 155 -2.06 3.24 -3.33
C VAL A 155 -1.20 2.41 -2.39
N ALA A 156 -1.81 1.90 -1.32
CA ALA A 156 -1.13 1.07 -0.31
C ALA A 156 -0.60 -0.24 -0.89
N GLY A 157 0.39 -0.82 -0.23
CA GLY A 157 0.88 -2.16 -0.53
C GLY A 157 -0.24 -3.19 -0.51
N SER A 158 -0.22 -4.09 -1.47
CA SER A 158 -1.10 -5.25 -1.51
C SER A 158 -0.30 -6.48 -1.88
N GLY A 159 -0.34 -7.49 -1.02
CA GLY A 159 0.13 -8.83 -1.34
C GLY A 159 -0.92 -9.66 -2.06
N GLU A 160 -0.57 -10.87 -2.44
CA GLU A 160 -1.45 -11.80 -3.16
C GLU A 160 -2.47 -12.50 -2.24
N CYS A 161 -3.14 -11.71 -1.40
CA CYS A 161 -4.18 -12.19 -0.50
C CYS A 161 -5.31 -11.14 -0.37
N PRO A 162 -6.59 -11.51 -0.53
CA PRO A 162 -7.70 -10.60 -0.28
C PRO A 162 -7.69 -10.08 1.16
N GLU A 163 -7.88 -8.77 1.31
CA GLU A 163 -7.97 -8.14 2.63
C GLU A 163 -9.32 -8.40 3.32
N GLY A 164 -9.30 -8.48 4.66
CA GLY A 164 -10.51 -8.59 5.47
C GLY A 164 -11.18 -9.96 5.49
N LEU A 165 -10.57 -10.97 4.90
CA LEU A 165 -11.04 -12.34 4.94
C LEU A 165 -10.25 -13.15 5.97
N GLY A 166 -10.84 -13.52 7.08
CA GLY A 166 -10.39 -14.50 8.07
C GLY A 166 -8.86 -14.49 8.32
N ASN A 167 -8.19 -15.60 8.01
CA ASN A 167 -6.74 -15.73 8.10
C ASN A 167 -6.07 -15.64 6.72
N TYR A 168 -4.77 -15.31 6.70
CA TYR A 168 -4.00 -15.23 5.45
C TYR A 168 -3.88 -16.58 4.76
N ARG A 169 -3.55 -17.63 5.53
CA ARG A 169 -3.21 -18.93 4.98
C ARG A 169 -4.29 -19.56 4.08
N ASP A 170 -5.56 -19.37 4.43
CA ASP A 170 -6.67 -19.96 3.67
C ASP A 170 -7.02 -19.13 2.41
N ASN A 171 -6.46 -17.92 2.27
CA ASN A 171 -6.84 -16.96 1.24
C ASN A 171 -5.68 -16.53 0.33
N ILE A 172 -4.44 -16.91 0.62
CA ILE A 172 -3.30 -16.61 -0.26
C ILE A 172 -3.47 -17.30 -1.61
N VAL A 173 -3.35 -16.52 -2.69
CA VAL A 173 -3.39 -17.04 -4.05
C VAL A 173 -2.25 -18.04 -4.25
N ARG A 174 -2.57 -19.29 -4.66
CA ARG A 174 -1.58 -20.35 -4.92
C ARG A 174 -0.57 -20.52 -3.78
N LEU A 175 -1.10 -20.64 -2.54
CA LEU A 175 -0.29 -20.81 -1.33
C LEU A 175 0.81 -21.87 -1.49
N GLY A 176 2.05 -21.49 -1.19
CA GLY A 176 3.23 -22.37 -1.24
C GLY A 176 3.71 -22.75 -2.65
N GLU A 177 3.07 -22.29 -3.71
CA GLU A 177 3.49 -22.54 -5.08
C GLU A 177 4.34 -21.38 -5.62
N LEU A 178 5.50 -21.72 -6.20
CA LEU A 178 6.51 -20.77 -6.69
C LEU A 178 6.87 -21.02 -8.18
N SER A 179 6.07 -21.80 -8.91
CA SER A 179 6.22 -21.93 -10.35
C SER A 179 5.97 -20.60 -11.06
N HIS A 180 6.48 -20.43 -12.28
CA HIS A 180 6.21 -19.22 -13.08
C HIS A 180 4.71 -18.96 -13.23
N GLU A 181 3.91 -20.00 -13.38
CA GLU A 181 2.46 -19.95 -13.51
C GLU A 181 1.81 -19.45 -12.22
N ALA A 182 2.25 -19.95 -11.05
CA ALA A 182 1.76 -19.51 -9.76
C ALA A 182 2.16 -18.05 -9.47
N LEU A 183 3.40 -17.66 -9.75
CA LEU A 183 3.86 -16.28 -9.61
C LEU A 183 3.12 -15.31 -10.55
N LEU A 184 2.79 -15.75 -11.77
CA LEU A 184 1.96 -15.00 -12.69
C LEU A 184 0.55 -14.76 -12.12
N GLU A 185 -0.11 -15.79 -11.58
CA GLU A 185 -1.43 -15.66 -10.97
C GLU A 185 -1.41 -14.72 -9.74
N LYS A 186 -0.38 -14.82 -8.89
CA LYS A 186 -0.15 -13.90 -7.77
C LYS A 186 -0.03 -12.45 -8.26
N ALA A 187 0.79 -12.21 -9.28
CA ALA A 187 0.98 -10.89 -9.86
C ALA A 187 -0.31 -10.34 -10.51
N ILE A 188 -1.07 -11.16 -11.23
CA ILE A 188 -2.37 -10.78 -11.82
C ILE A 188 -3.35 -10.33 -10.72
N PHE A 189 -3.43 -11.07 -9.61
CA PHE A 189 -4.27 -10.71 -8.49
C PHE A 189 -3.89 -9.34 -7.94
N VAL A 190 -2.60 -9.11 -7.64
CA VAL A 190 -2.11 -7.86 -7.07
C VAL A 190 -2.30 -6.69 -8.03
N LEU A 191 -2.00 -6.85 -9.31
CA LEU A 191 -2.23 -5.82 -10.34
C LEU A 191 -3.71 -5.43 -10.43
N SER A 192 -4.60 -6.42 -10.36
CA SER A 192 -6.05 -6.17 -10.37
C SER A 192 -6.51 -5.39 -9.14
N GLU A 193 -5.90 -5.64 -7.96
CA GLU A 193 -6.14 -4.84 -6.75
C GLU A 193 -5.62 -3.41 -6.90
N MET A 194 -4.44 -3.20 -7.51
CA MET A 194 -3.93 -1.86 -7.80
C MET A 194 -4.89 -1.09 -8.70
N GLU A 195 -5.36 -1.71 -9.79
CA GLU A 195 -6.30 -1.11 -10.73
C GLU A 195 -7.62 -0.73 -10.07
N ARG A 196 -8.17 -1.62 -9.24
CA ARG A 196 -9.40 -1.37 -8.49
C ARG A 196 -9.26 -0.18 -7.52
N ARG A 197 -8.14 -0.09 -6.82
CA ARG A 197 -7.86 1.00 -5.89
C ARG A 197 -7.62 2.33 -6.61
N LEU A 198 -6.91 2.31 -7.73
CA LEU A 198 -6.72 3.48 -8.60
C LEU A 198 -8.06 4.03 -9.08
N GLU A 199 -8.97 3.17 -9.56
CA GLU A 199 -10.30 3.56 -10.02
C GLU A 199 -11.10 4.27 -8.92
N VAL A 200 -11.12 3.74 -7.70
CA VAL A 200 -11.81 4.35 -6.54
C VAL A 200 -11.21 5.70 -6.16
N LEU A 201 -9.91 5.89 -6.35
CA LEU A 201 -9.24 7.17 -6.13
C LEU A 201 -9.44 8.18 -7.29
N GLY A 202 -10.09 7.77 -8.38
CA GLY A 202 -10.28 8.58 -9.58
C GLY A 202 -9.01 8.73 -10.41
N ALA A 203 -8.12 7.74 -10.36
CA ALA A 203 -6.84 7.69 -11.05
C ALA A 203 -6.71 6.43 -11.93
N SER A 204 -5.67 6.36 -12.71
CA SER A 204 -5.32 5.24 -13.56
C SER A 204 -3.80 5.07 -13.64
N TRP A 205 -3.32 4.02 -14.31
CA TRP A 205 -1.89 3.86 -14.58
C TRP A 205 -1.25 5.05 -15.31
N ALA A 206 -2.03 5.81 -16.09
CA ALA A 206 -1.54 7.02 -16.77
C ALA A 206 -1.18 8.17 -15.82
N ASP A 207 -1.69 8.14 -14.59
CA ASP A 207 -1.44 9.14 -13.56
C ASP A 207 -0.31 8.73 -12.60
N VAL A 208 0.18 7.49 -12.70
CA VAL A 208 1.21 6.93 -11.81
C VAL A 208 2.59 7.49 -12.17
N THR A 209 3.33 7.95 -11.17
CA THR A 209 4.71 8.43 -11.26
C THR A 209 5.74 7.45 -10.71
N ALA A 210 5.30 6.44 -9.97
CA ALA A 210 6.15 5.36 -9.47
C ALA A 210 5.35 4.08 -9.24
N THR A 211 5.85 2.99 -9.81
CA THR A 211 5.37 1.62 -9.59
C THR A 211 6.45 0.83 -8.88
N GLN A 212 6.10 0.20 -7.76
CA GLN A 212 7.03 -0.61 -6.96
C GLN A 212 6.56 -2.05 -6.89
N VAL A 213 7.47 -2.98 -7.11
CA VAL A 213 7.28 -4.42 -7.02
C VAL A 213 8.20 -4.96 -5.93
N TYR A 214 7.68 -5.75 -5.04
CA TYR A 214 8.37 -6.38 -3.92
C TYR A 214 8.26 -7.88 -4.03
N THR A 215 9.34 -8.53 -4.40
CA THR A 215 9.44 -9.99 -4.48
C THR A 215 10.91 -10.41 -4.58
N VAL A 216 11.23 -11.60 -4.13
CA VAL A 216 12.54 -12.23 -4.33
C VAL A 216 12.55 -13.16 -5.56
N HIS A 217 11.42 -13.25 -6.24
CA HIS A 217 11.26 -14.11 -7.41
C HIS A 217 11.43 -13.34 -8.71
N ASP A 218 11.79 -14.04 -9.77
CA ASP A 218 11.97 -13.47 -11.10
C ASP A 218 10.63 -13.01 -11.69
N ILE A 219 10.51 -11.71 -11.97
CA ILE A 219 9.33 -11.09 -12.58
C ILE A 219 9.42 -11.00 -14.09
N TYR A 220 10.60 -11.27 -14.67
CA TYR A 220 10.83 -11.10 -16.10
C TYR A 220 9.87 -11.91 -16.99
N PRO A 221 9.46 -13.14 -16.63
CA PRO A 221 8.53 -13.93 -17.44
C PRO A 221 7.17 -13.28 -17.71
N PHE A 222 6.69 -12.41 -16.79
CA PHE A 222 5.38 -11.74 -16.92
C PHE A 222 5.47 -10.20 -16.93
N LEU A 223 6.69 -9.64 -16.88
CA LEU A 223 6.90 -8.20 -16.89
C LEU A 223 6.23 -7.53 -18.11
N ALA A 224 6.45 -8.08 -19.30
CA ALA A 224 5.91 -7.50 -20.53
C ALA A 224 4.39 -7.69 -20.64
N SER A 225 3.88 -8.92 -20.41
CA SER A 225 2.47 -9.26 -20.62
C SER A 225 1.54 -8.62 -19.57
N GLU A 226 1.99 -8.53 -18.31
CA GLU A 226 1.14 -8.05 -17.22
C GLU A 226 1.47 -6.61 -16.84
N ILE A 227 2.71 -6.27 -16.51
CA ILE A 227 3.03 -4.95 -15.97
C ILE A 227 3.07 -3.90 -17.08
N VAL A 228 3.80 -4.17 -18.19
CA VAL A 228 3.95 -3.21 -19.28
C VAL A 228 2.63 -3.05 -20.05
N THR A 229 1.99 -4.15 -20.44
CA THR A 229 0.76 -4.13 -21.25
C THR A 229 -0.41 -3.47 -20.53
N ARG A 230 -0.50 -3.58 -19.20
CA ARG A 230 -1.52 -2.88 -18.39
C ARG A 230 -1.28 -1.38 -18.25
N GLY A 231 -0.09 -0.91 -18.62
CA GLY A 231 0.29 0.50 -18.50
C GLY A 231 0.95 0.89 -17.18
N ALA A 232 1.37 -0.07 -16.36
CA ALA A 232 2.01 0.17 -15.08
C ALA A 232 3.50 0.55 -15.15
N ALA A 233 4.10 0.56 -16.37
CA ALA A 233 5.53 0.77 -16.54
C ALA A 233 6.00 2.09 -17.17
N PRO A 234 5.16 3.03 -17.67
CA PRO A 234 5.66 4.23 -18.36
C PRO A 234 6.58 5.11 -17.52
N ALA A 235 6.34 5.20 -16.20
CA ALA A 235 7.18 5.93 -15.26
C ALA A 235 8.39 5.11 -14.75
N GLY A 236 8.56 3.88 -15.24
CA GLY A 236 9.52 2.91 -14.75
C GLY A 236 8.93 1.99 -13.68
N VAL A 237 9.60 0.87 -13.45
CA VAL A 237 9.27 -0.09 -12.40
C VAL A 237 10.47 -0.23 -11.49
N THR A 238 10.29 -0.01 -10.20
CA THR A 238 11.31 -0.29 -9.21
C THR A 238 11.05 -1.67 -8.62
N TRP A 239 11.95 -2.60 -8.88
CA TRP A 239 11.91 -3.93 -8.28
C TRP A 239 12.80 -3.96 -7.04
N HIS A 240 12.17 -4.16 -5.89
CA HIS A 240 12.84 -4.37 -4.60
C HIS A 240 12.98 -5.87 -4.34
N PHE A 241 14.19 -6.30 -4.00
CA PHE A 241 14.44 -7.69 -3.59
C PHE A 241 14.02 -7.89 -2.12
N ASP A 242 12.72 -7.72 -1.91
CA ASP A 242 12.07 -7.69 -0.61
C ASP A 242 10.93 -8.71 -0.60
N ARG A 243 10.59 -9.22 0.58
CA ARG A 243 9.40 -10.05 0.77
C ARG A 243 8.24 -9.22 1.29
N PRO A 244 6.99 -9.55 0.96
CA PRO A 244 5.82 -9.04 1.66
C PRO A 244 5.91 -9.29 3.17
N PRO A 245 5.17 -8.55 4.02
CA PRO A 245 5.40 -8.56 5.47
C PRO A 245 4.92 -9.81 6.20
N VAL A 246 4.02 -10.59 5.63
CA VAL A 246 3.43 -11.79 6.27
C VAL A 246 4.01 -13.05 5.65
N VAL A 247 4.34 -14.03 6.49
CA VAL A 247 4.83 -15.36 6.06
C VAL A 247 3.89 -15.97 5.02
N ASP A 248 4.47 -16.65 4.04
CA ASP A 248 3.81 -17.30 2.90
C ASP A 248 3.32 -16.34 1.80
N LEU A 249 3.37 -15.01 1.97
CA LEU A 249 3.22 -14.06 0.87
C LEU A 249 4.54 -13.92 0.11
N GLU A 250 4.48 -13.88 -1.22
CA GLU A 250 5.64 -13.93 -2.10
C GLU A 250 5.73 -12.74 -3.09
N TYR A 251 4.62 -12.00 -3.25
CA TYR A 251 4.54 -10.91 -4.21
C TYR A 251 3.70 -9.76 -3.66
N GLU A 252 4.21 -8.53 -3.72
CA GLU A 252 3.49 -7.32 -3.32
C GLU A 252 3.78 -6.20 -4.30
N MET A 253 2.83 -5.28 -4.46
CA MET A 253 3.03 -4.02 -5.19
C MET A 253 2.42 -2.87 -4.43
N ASP A 254 2.98 -1.67 -4.65
CA ASP A 254 2.34 -0.39 -4.42
C ASP A 254 2.57 0.55 -5.61
N CYS A 255 1.81 1.64 -5.68
CA CYS A 255 2.06 2.67 -6.66
C CYS A 255 1.62 4.05 -6.12
N ARG A 256 2.09 5.10 -6.77
CA ARG A 256 1.74 6.49 -6.42
C ARG A 256 1.79 7.41 -7.62
N GLY A 257 1.01 8.48 -7.55
CA GLY A 257 1.08 9.63 -8.46
C GLY A 257 1.41 10.88 -7.66
N LEU A 258 2.69 11.27 -7.60
CA LEU A 258 3.19 12.39 -6.82
C LEU A 258 4.06 13.29 -7.68
N LEU A 259 3.98 14.61 -7.46
CA LEU A 259 4.79 15.60 -8.15
C LEU A 259 6.00 16.05 -7.33
N GLU A 260 6.04 15.75 -6.04
CA GLU A 260 7.12 16.15 -5.15
C GLU A 260 7.59 14.99 -4.28
N GLU A 261 8.83 14.58 -4.50
CA GLU A 261 9.51 13.56 -3.71
C GLU A 261 10.90 14.08 -3.28
N LEU A 262 11.20 13.96 -1.99
CA LEU A 262 12.44 14.42 -1.38
C LEU A 262 13.18 13.25 -0.74
N VAL A 263 14.51 13.31 -0.73
CA VAL A 263 15.39 12.39 0.01
C VAL A 263 16.17 13.20 1.05
N ILE A 264 16.10 12.80 2.31
CA ILE A 264 16.69 13.51 3.46
C ILE A 264 17.62 12.61 4.29
#